data_fa9c4fbe6b4d18a0db6b8587df7caba5
#
_entry.id   fa9c4fbe6b4d18a0db6b8587df7caba5
#
_cell.length_a   1.000
_cell.length_b   1.000
_cell.length_c   1.000
_cell.angle_alpha   90.00
_cell.angle_beta   90.00
_cell.angle_gamma   90.00
#
_symmetry.space_group_name_H-M   'P 1'
#
loop_
_entity.id
_entity.type
_entity.pdbx_description
1 polymer ?
#
loop_
_entity_poly.entity_id
_entity_poly.type
_entity_poly.pdbx_seq_one_letter_code
_entity_poly.pdbx_strand_id
1 'polypeptide(L)'
;MNYLFIVILLLLIFFLSLLFKAKKGKRLFSPLILFIFIAVLLAGAMAIDHNQPGSPGGIADRIKSWIRSPLTSASSFLDKTLDRPIIKIKDEVLLDAPALHQLPELPRGCEVTSLGMLLQHAGVQADKMALAKEIKKEPTPYKKENGKVYYGHPNDGFIGDMYSLDAPGLGVYHKPIKDLAEKYLPGDIIDLTGSDFTELKTHLSDGQPVWVITNTAYQKLSPDYFQTWETPSGPVEITYKEHSVLITGYDSEYVYFNDPLTGEKNKKAPIDGFEEAWVQMGRQAITYLSR
;
A
#
# COMPACT_ATOMS: atom_id res chain seq x y z
N MET A 1 -23.77 27.23 27.06
CA MET A 1 -23.67 25.76 26.90
C MET A 1 -25.11 25.27 26.72
N ASN A 2 -25.47 24.85 25.51
CA ASN A 2 -26.87 24.62 25.14
C ASN A 2 -27.42 23.36 25.83
N TYR A 3 -28.54 23.50 26.55
CA TYR A 3 -29.29 22.40 27.19
C TYR A 3 -29.52 21.22 26.22
N LEU A 4 -29.65 21.48 24.93
CA LEU A 4 -29.79 20.48 23.88
C LEU A 4 -28.56 19.53 23.80
N PHE A 5 -27.35 20.09 23.94
CA PHE A 5 -26.11 19.26 23.94
C PHE A 5 -26.07 18.31 25.14
N ILE A 6 -26.51 18.81 26.30
CA ILE A 6 -26.58 18.01 27.55
C ILE A 6 -27.60 16.88 27.39
N VAL A 7 -28.80 17.19 26.83
CA VAL A 7 -29.84 16.17 26.58
C VAL A 7 -29.36 15.09 25.60
N ILE A 8 -28.72 15.49 24.51
CA ILE A 8 -28.17 14.54 23.52
C ILE A 8 -27.08 13.67 24.15
N LEU A 9 -26.20 14.25 24.95
CA LEU A 9 -25.12 13.51 25.64
C LEU A 9 -25.70 12.52 26.65
N LEU A 10 -26.71 12.90 27.42
CA LEU A 10 -27.38 12.03 28.39
C LEU A 10 -28.12 10.87 27.70
N LEU A 11 -28.77 11.12 26.56
CA LEU A 11 -29.43 10.09 25.76
C LEU A 11 -28.40 9.13 25.17
N LEU A 12 -27.24 9.61 24.74
CA LEU A 12 -26.16 8.79 24.19
C LEU A 12 -25.55 7.90 25.27
N ILE A 13 -25.32 8.43 26.48
CA ILE A 13 -24.82 7.67 27.64
C ILE A 13 -25.85 6.61 28.07
N PHE A 14 -27.14 6.97 28.11
CA PHE A 14 -28.22 6.03 28.43
C PHE A 14 -28.28 4.89 27.40
N PHE A 15 -28.18 5.19 26.10
CA PHE A 15 -28.19 4.19 25.04
C PHE A 15 -26.96 3.28 25.07
N LEU A 16 -25.78 3.84 25.31
CA LEU A 16 -24.55 3.07 25.52
C LEU A 16 -24.68 2.15 26.74
N SER A 17 -25.30 2.60 27.83
CA SER A 17 -25.53 1.78 29.02
C SER A 17 -26.45 0.59 28.76
N LEU A 18 -27.46 0.76 27.88
CA LEU A 18 -28.34 -0.34 27.43
C LEU A 18 -27.58 -1.37 26.57
N LEU A 19 -26.65 -0.92 25.71
CA LEU A 19 -25.80 -1.81 24.91
C LEU A 19 -24.85 -2.65 25.78
N PHE A 20 -24.31 -2.07 26.85
CA PHE A 20 -23.45 -2.78 27.79
C PHE A 20 -24.20 -3.75 28.72
N LYS A 21 -25.50 -3.50 29.02
CA LYS A 21 -26.34 -4.42 29.83
C LYS A 21 -26.84 -5.64 29.06
N ALA A 22 -26.81 -5.63 27.74
CA ALA A 22 -27.19 -6.77 26.90
C ALA A 22 -26.12 -7.87 26.88
N LYS A 23 -25.80 -8.45 28.08
CA LYS A 23 -24.96 -9.64 28.20
C LYS A 23 -25.76 -10.89 27.80
N LYS A 24 -25.22 -11.59 26.80
CA LYS A 24 -25.59 -12.95 26.36
C LYS A 24 -26.95 -13.14 25.63
N GLY A 25 -26.91 -13.23 24.32
CA GLY A 25 -27.69 -14.25 23.62
C GLY A 25 -28.81 -13.80 22.70
N LYS A 26 -29.14 -12.52 22.52
CA LYS A 26 -30.06 -12.10 21.43
C LYS A 26 -29.58 -10.79 20.82
N ARG A 27 -29.32 -10.80 19.48
CA ARG A 27 -29.11 -9.61 18.65
C ARG A 27 -30.42 -8.81 18.59
N LEU A 28 -30.65 -7.91 19.55
CA LEU A 28 -31.92 -7.20 19.73
C LEU A 28 -31.96 -5.83 19.06
N PHE A 29 -30.86 -5.39 18.43
CA PHE A 29 -30.85 -4.09 17.72
C PHE A 29 -30.41 -4.30 16.27
N SER A 30 -31.40 -4.25 15.37
CA SER A 30 -31.17 -4.13 13.94
C SER A 30 -30.49 -2.78 13.66
N PRO A 31 -29.52 -2.67 12.74
CA PRO A 31 -28.95 -1.42 12.29
C PRO A 31 -30.02 -0.41 11.83
N LEU A 32 -31.19 -0.91 11.46
CA LEU A 32 -32.37 -0.10 11.12
C LEU A 32 -32.88 0.74 12.30
N ILE A 33 -32.91 0.21 13.53
CA ILE A 33 -33.36 0.94 14.71
C ILE A 33 -32.37 2.07 15.06
N LEU A 34 -31.07 1.82 14.92
CA LEU A 34 -30.04 2.85 15.08
C LEU A 34 -30.20 3.97 14.04
N PHE A 35 -30.45 3.58 12.78
CA PHE A 35 -30.68 4.53 11.69
C PHE A 35 -31.91 5.39 11.93
N ILE A 36 -33.04 4.80 12.34
CA ILE A 36 -34.28 5.52 12.67
C ILE A 36 -34.03 6.49 13.83
N PHE A 37 -33.32 6.06 14.86
CA PHE A 37 -33.00 6.91 16.03
C PHE A 37 -32.16 8.14 15.64
N ILE A 38 -31.13 7.94 14.82
CA ILE A 38 -30.30 9.04 14.29
C ILE A 38 -31.13 9.99 13.41
N ALA A 39 -32.02 9.45 12.55
CA ALA A 39 -32.89 10.24 11.69
C ALA A 39 -33.87 11.10 12.50
N VAL A 40 -34.45 10.60 13.58
CA VAL A 40 -35.35 11.34 14.49
C VAL A 40 -34.58 12.43 15.23
N LEU A 41 -33.36 12.19 15.69
CA LEU A 41 -32.52 13.20 16.33
C LEU A 41 -32.17 14.34 15.37
N LEU A 42 -31.83 14.01 14.12
CA LEU A 42 -31.53 15.00 13.08
C LEU A 42 -32.78 15.84 12.70
N ALA A 43 -33.95 15.20 12.57
CA ALA A 43 -35.19 15.87 12.29
C ALA A 43 -35.62 16.81 13.45
N GLY A 44 -35.44 16.38 14.71
CA GLY A 44 -35.67 17.20 15.88
C GLY A 44 -34.75 18.42 15.96
N ALA A 45 -33.48 18.25 15.65
CA ALA A 45 -32.50 19.34 15.59
C ALA A 45 -32.87 20.38 14.50
N MET A 46 -33.32 19.91 13.33
CA MET A 46 -33.79 20.79 12.23
C MET A 46 -35.06 21.54 12.59
N ALA A 47 -36.01 20.93 13.30
CA ALA A 47 -37.25 21.59 13.72
C ALA A 47 -37.02 22.71 14.76
N ILE A 48 -36.04 22.55 15.65
CA ILE A 48 -35.66 23.56 16.64
C ILE A 48 -34.98 24.76 15.97
N ASP A 49 -34.13 24.50 14.96
CA ASP A 49 -33.42 25.56 14.22
C ASP A 49 -34.38 26.43 13.36
N HIS A 50 -35.44 25.80 12.83
CA HIS A 50 -36.43 26.50 12.02
C HIS A 50 -37.27 27.53 12.83
N ASN A 51 -37.36 27.39 14.14
CA ASN A 51 -38.12 28.27 15.04
C ASN A 51 -37.28 29.44 15.60
N GLN A 52 -36.04 29.66 15.15
CA GLN A 52 -35.23 30.84 15.52
C GLN A 52 -35.00 31.76 14.30
N PRO A 53 -35.83 32.77 14.06
CA PRO A 53 -35.62 33.71 12.95
C PRO A 53 -34.47 34.66 13.29
N GLY A 54 -33.35 34.56 12.52
CA GLY A 54 -32.34 35.62 12.53
C GLY A 54 -30.85 35.19 12.61
N SER A 55 -30.52 33.92 12.52
CA SER A 55 -29.13 33.51 12.51
C SER A 55 -28.64 33.21 11.06
N PRO A 56 -27.69 33.96 10.48
CA PRO A 56 -27.10 33.61 9.20
C PRO A 56 -26.23 32.35 9.39
N GLY A 57 -26.63 31.24 8.78
CA GLY A 57 -25.94 29.95 8.83
C GLY A 57 -26.45 28.99 9.89
N GLY A 58 -27.77 28.72 9.89
CA GLY A 58 -28.42 27.78 10.79
C GLY A 58 -27.85 26.34 10.72
N ILE A 59 -28.17 25.53 11.75
CA ILE A 59 -27.72 24.10 11.83
C ILE A 59 -28.09 23.34 10.56
N ALA A 60 -29.25 23.65 9.95
CA ALA A 60 -29.69 23.03 8.70
C ALA A 60 -28.74 23.30 7.52
N ASP A 61 -28.20 24.52 7.41
CA ASP A 61 -27.25 24.87 6.34
C ASP A 61 -25.87 24.25 6.58
N ARG A 62 -25.43 24.14 7.84
CA ARG A 62 -24.23 23.41 8.23
C ARG A 62 -24.36 21.91 7.97
N ILE A 63 -25.50 21.31 8.26
CA ILE A 63 -25.76 19.91 7.95
C ILE A 63 -25.82 19.69 6.44
N LYS A 64 -26.48 20.57 5.67
CA LYS A 64 -26.49 20.52 4.21
C LYS A 64 -25.11 20.67 3.60
N SER A 65 -24.27 21.58 4.12
CA SER A 65 -22.88 21.72 3.66
C SER A 65 -22.03 20.52 4.02
N TRP A 66 -22.23 19.95 5.21
CA TRP A 66 -21.52 18.76 5.67
C TRP A 66 -21.92 17.49 4.87
N ILE A 67 -23.20 17.35 4.50
CA ILE A 67 -23.70 16.24 3.65
C ILE A 67 -23.30 16.45 2.18
N ARG A 68 -23.30 17.67 1.67
CA ARG A 68 -22.90 17.99 0.29
C ARG A 68 -21.40 17.79 0.04
N SER A 69 -20.57 18.12 1.01
CA SER A 69 -19.11 18.01 0.89
C SER A 69 -18.61 16.58 0.56
N PRO A 70 -19.00 15.51 1.26
CA PRO A 70 -18.62 14.16 0.88
C PRO A 70 -19.30 13.66 -0.41
N LEU A 71 -20.53 14.11 -0.72
CA LEU A 71 -21.22 13.72 -1.94
C LEU A 71 -20.59 14.37 -3.19
N THR A 72 -20.17 15.64 -3.12
CA THR A 72 -19.44 16.30 -4.20
C THR A 72 -18.04 15.74 -4.37
N SER A 73 -17.36 15.39 -3.28
CA SER A 73 -16.07 14.69 -3.35
C SER A 73 -16.21 13.27 -3.91
N ALA A 74 -17.26 12.55 -3.53
CA ALA A 74 -17.55 11.22 -4.07
C ALA A 74 -17.97 11.29 -5.56
N SER A 75 -18.77 12.28 -5.97
CA SER A 75 -19.15 12.45 -7.39
C SER A 75 -17.96 12.84 -8.25
N SER A 76 -17.08 13.73 -7.78
CA SER A 76 -15.86 14.09 -8.51
C SER A 76 -14.85 12.94 -8.57
N PHE A 77 -14.81 12.11 -7.53
CA PHE A 77 -14.01 10.89 -7.53
C PHE A 77 -14.59 9.84 -8.49
N LEU A 78 -15.92 9.67 -8.50
CA LEU A 78 -16.61 8.76 -9.42
C LEU A 78 -16.52 9.24 -10.86
N ASP A 79 -16.68 10.55 -11.15
CA ASP A 79 -16.47 11.12 -12.49
C ASP A 79 -15.04 10.88 -12.98
N LYS A 80 -14.05 11.12 -12.12
CA LYS A 80 -12.64 10.88 -12.46
C LYS A 80 -12.31 9.39 -12.64
N THR A 81 -13.09 8.50 -12.01
CA THR A 81 -12.94 7.03 -12.14
C THR A 81 -13.70 6.50 -13.35
N LEU A 82 -14.85 7.09 -13.70
CA LEU A 82 -15.66 6.70 -14.85
C LEU A 82 -15.08 7.19 -16.19
N ASP A 83 -14.28 8.26 -16.18
CA ASP A 83 -13.57 8.76 -17.38
C ASP A 83 -12.28 7.99 -17.69
N ARG A 84 -11.86 7.03 -16.87
CA ARG A 84 -10.73 6.17 -17.21
C ARG A 84 -11.18 5.17 -18.27
N PRO A 85 -10.44 5.08 -19.39
CA PRO A 85 -10.71 4.06 -20.39
C PRO A 85 -10.64 2.68 -19.74
N ILE A 86 -11.57 1.80 -20.08
CA ILE A 86 -11.52 0.40 -19.64
C ILE A 86 -10.27 -0.21 -20.28
N ILE A 87 -9.25 -0.48 -19.47
CA ILE A 87 -8.00 -1.09 -19.94
C ILE A 87 -8.32 -2.57 -20.19
N LYS A 88 -8.23 -2.97 -21.44
CA LYS A 88 -8.32 -4.37 -21.81
C LYS A 88 -6.99 -5.05 -21.55
N ILE A 89 -7.00 -6.07 -20.70
CA ILE A 89 -5.82 -6.92 -20.48
C ILE A 89 -5.47 -7.59 -21.82
N LYS A 90 -4.23 -7.39 -22.26
CA LYS A 90 -3.68 -7.97 -23.48
C LYS A 90 -3.25 -9.42 -23.24
N ASP A 91 -3.22 -10.23 -24.27
CA ASP A 91 -2.77 -11.63 -24.15
C ASP A 91 -1.25 -11.69 -23.89
N GLU A 92 -0.49 -10.75 -24.40
CA GLU A 92 0.95 -10.60 -24.20
C GLU A 92 1.36 -9.13 -24.14
N VAL A 93 2.39 -8.83 -23.36
CA VAL A 93 3.02 -7.50 -23.23
C VAL A 93 4.51 -7.66 -23.02
N LEU A 94 5.29 -6.79 -23.67
CA LEU A 94 6.71 -6.62 -23.39
C LEU A 94 7.08 -5.15 -23.54
N LEU A 95 7.37 -4.51 -22.40
CA LEU A 95 7.70 -3.09 -22.34
C LEU A 95 9.20 -2.86 -22.48
N ASP A 96 9.58 -1.79 -23.17
CA ASP A 96 10.97 -1.37 -23.29
C ASP A 96 11.38 -0.48 -22.09
N ALA A 97 11.50 -1.11 -20.90
CA ALA A 97 11.97 -0.41 -19.71
C ALA A 97 13.50 -0.46 -19.60
N PRO A 98 14.14 0.59 -19.03
CA PRO A 98 15.59 0.59 -18.77
C PRO A 98 15.98 -0.58 -17.86
N ALA A 99 17.12 -1.20 -18.12
CA ALA A 99 17.73 -2.18 -17.24
C ALA A 99 18.92 -1.54 -16.53
N LEU A 100 18.95 -1.65 -15.20
CA LEU A 100 20.06 -1.19 -14.35
C LEU A 100 20.67 -2.38 -13.62
N HIS A 101 21.99 -2.33 -13.42
CA HIS A 101 22.72 -3.31 -12.62
C HIS A 101 23.04 -2.75 -11.24
N GLN A 102 22.74 -3.47 -10.15
CA GLN A 102 23.00 -2.99 -8.79
C GLN A 102 24.49 -3.07 -8.42
N LEU A 103 25.19 -4.05 -8.96
CA LEU A 103 26.61 -4.26 -8.68
C LEU A 103 27.52 -3.38 -9.56
N PRO A 104 28.75 -3.09 -9.10
CA PRO A 104 29.32 -3.50 -7.81
C PRO A 104 28.91 -2.63 -6.61
N GLU A 105 28.26 -1.49 -6.81
CA GLU A 105 28.11 -0.43 -5.79
C GLU A 105 27.11 -0.79 -4.69
N LEU A 106 26.07 -1.56 -5.01
CA LEU A 106 24.94 -1.83 -4.13
C LEU A 106 24.66 -3.34 -3.97
N PRO A 107 25.49 -4.10 -3.24
CA PRO A 107 25.30 -5.54 -3.07
C PRO A 107 23.92 -5.95 -2.51
N ARG A 108 23.27 -5.07 -1.73
CA ARG A 108 21.89 -5.23 -1.21
C ARG A 108 20.98 -4.13 -1.73
N GLY A 109 21.09 -3.73 -2.99
CA GLY A 109 20.36 -2.58 -3.53
C GLY A 109 19.34 -2.95 -4.60
N CYS A 110 18.83 -4.17 -4.62
CA CYS A 110 17.88 -4.60 -5.64
C CYS A 110 16.63 -3.70 -5.68
N GLU A 111 16.11 -3.32 -4.52
CA GLU A 111 14.86 -2.57 -4.41
C GLU A 111 15.00 -1.13 -4.95
N VAL A 112 16.06 -0.42 -4.56
CA VAL A 112 16.32 0.95 -5.04
C VAL A 112 16.75 0.95 -6.50
N THR A 113 17.44 -0.10 -6.98
CA THR A 113 17.83 -0.24 -8.38
C THR A 113 16.62 -0.52 -9.26
N SER A 114 15.72 -1.41 -8.84
CA SER A 114 14.45 -1.67 -9.51
C SER A 114 13.54 -0.44 -9.50
N LEU A 115 13.53 0.34 -8.40
CA LEU A 115 12.84 1.63 -8.36
C LEU A 115 13.43 2.62 -9.37
N GLY A 116 14.75 2.68 -9.51
CA GLY A 116 15.43 3.51 -10.52
C GLY A 116 14.95 3.18 -11.94
N MET A 117 14.81 1.90 -12.26
CA MET A 117 14.29 1.44 -13.56
C MET A 117 12.83 1.89 -13.77
N LEU A 118 11.97 1.77 -12.72
CA LEU A 118 10.57 2.22 -12.76
C LEU A 118 10.48 3.73 -13.02
N LEU A 119 11.21 4.53 -12.27
CA LEU A 119 11.21 5.98 -12.38
C LEU A 119 11.76 6.48 -13.73
N GLN A 120 12.83 5.85 -14.22
CA GLN A 120 13.39 6.18 -15.55
C GLN A 120 12.39 5.83 -16.66
N HIS A 121 11.64 4.73 -16.56
CA HIS A 121 10.57 4.42 -17.53
C HIS A 121 9.46 5.46 -17.49
N ALA A 122 9.15 6.02 -16.33
CA ALA A 122 8.20 7.13 -16.17
C ALA A 122 8.77 8.49 -16.67
N GLY A 123 9.97 8.51 -17.24
CA GLY A 123 10.62 9.73 -17.77
C GLY A 123 11.33 10.58 -16.72
N VAL A 124 11.50 10.08 -15.49
CA VAL A 124 12.18 10.79 -14.42
C VAL A 124 13.67 10.39 -14.37
N GLN A 125 14.55 11.39 -14.27
CA GLN A 125 15.98 11.12 -14.05
C GLN A 125 16.19 10.63 -12.60
N ALA A 126 16.39 9.33 -12.43
CA ALA A 126 16.61 8.70 -11.14
C ALA A 126 17.87 7.82 -11.20
N ASP A 127 18.86 8.19 -10.40
CA ASP A 127 20.11 7.45 -10.26
C ASP A 127 20.03 6.50 -9.06
N LYS A 128 20.47 5.25 -9.22
CA LYS A 128 20.41 4.23 -8.16
C LYS A 128 21.18 4.63 -6.89
N MET A 129 22.29 5.37 -7.04
CA MET A 129 23.11 5.82 -5.90
C MET A 129 22.45 6.98 -5.15
N ALA A 130 21.71 7.85 -5.86
CA ALA A 130 20.90 8.88 -5.23
C ALA A 130 19.75 8.24 -4.42
N LEU A 131 19.01 7.32 -5.04
CA LEU A 131 17.95 6.56 -4.35
C LEU A 131 18.47 5.80 -3.14
N ALA A 132 19.66 5.17 -3.22
CA ALA A 132 20.31 4.47 -2.11
C ALA A 132 20.65 5.38 -0.93
N LYS A 133 20.97 6.64 -1.17
CA LYS A 133 21.21 7.66 -0.12
C LYS A 133 19.91 8.15 0.51
N GLU A 134 18.84 8.30 -0.30
CA GLU A 134 17.57 8.91 0.10
C GLU A 134 16.58 7.94 0.73
N ILE A 135 16.73 6.63 0.49
CA ILE A 135 15.86 5.63 1.10
C ILE A 135 15.92 5.71 2.62
N LYS A 136 14.75 5.72 3.25
CA LYS A 136 14.67 5.72 4.72
C LYS A 136 15.40 4.51 5.28
N LYS A 137 16.31 4.73 6.24
CA LYS A 137 17.02 3.67 6.97
C LYS A 137 16.25 3.32 8.24
N GLU A 138 16.27 2.05 8.60
CA GLU A 138 15.79 1.55 9.89
C GLU A 138 16.99 1.35 10.81
N PRO A 139 17.11 2.10 11.93
CA PRO A 139 18.35 2.18 12.72
C PRO A 139 18.49 1.10 13.80
N THR A 140 17.49 0.24 14.03
CA THR A 140 17.54 -0.80 15.06
C THR A 140 18.76 -1.70 14.86
N PRO A 141 19.63 -1.84 15.88
CA PRO A 141 20.84 -2.65 15.74
C PRO A 141 20.51 -4.16 15.70
N TYR A 142 21.28 -4.90 14.93
CA TYR A 142 21.21 -6.36 14.93
C TYR A 142 21.62 -6.95 16.28
N LYS A 143 20.79 -7.82 16.86
CA LYS A 143 21.09 -8.57 18.07
C LYS A 143 20.59 -10.01 17.93
N LYS A 144 21.40 -10.96 18.36
CA LYS A 144 20.99 -12.38 18.49
C LYS A 144 21.10 -12.79 19.95
N GLU A 145 19.99 -13.20 20.55
CA GLU A 145 19.90 -13.56 21.96
C GLU A 145 18.90 -14.70 22.15
N ASN A 146 19.27 -15.72 22.94
CA ASN A 146 18.42 -16.88 23.25
C ASN A 146 17.82 -17.56 22.00
N GLY A 147 18.59 -17.65 20.92
CA GLY A 147 18.16 -18.25 19.66
C GLY A 147 17.25 -17.38 18.79
N LYS A 148 16.85 -16.20 19.28
CA LYS A 148 16.04 -15.22 18.54
C LYS A 148 16.92 -14.13 17.91
N VAL A 149 16.49 -13.64 16.76
CA VAL A 149 17.08 -12.47 16.11
C VAL A 149 16.19 -11.27 16.38
N TYR A 150 16.79 -10.20 16.85
CA TYR A 150 16.21 -8.86 17.03
C TYR A 150 16.82 -7.94 16.01
N TYR A 151 16.02 -7.30 15.18
CA TYR A 151 16.49 -6.34 14.17
C TYR A 151 15.37 -5.35 13.80
N GLY A 152 15.56 -4.55 12.77
CA GLY A 152 14.54 -3.65 12.27
C GLY A 152 13.47 -4.36 11.44
N HIS A 153 12.35 -3.66 11.20
CA HIS A 153 11.28 -4.14 10.31
C HIS A 153 11.44 -3.53 8.91
N PRO A 154 11.49 -4.32 7.82
CA PRO A 154 11.76 -3.80 6.47
C PRO A 154 10.66 -2.87 5.92
N ASN A 155 9.46 -2.84 6.50
CA ASN A 155 8.45 -1.81 6.22
C ASN A 155 8.69 -0.48 6.93
N ASP A 156 9.63 -0.40 7.86
CA ASP A 156 9.95 0.83 8.58
C ASP A 156 11.16 1.56 7.99
N GLY A 157 11.96 0.85 7.18
CA GLY A 157 13.12 1.39 6.48
C GLY A 157 14.05 0.27 6.01
N PHE A 158 15.10 0.64 5.31
CA PHE A 158 16.15 -0.27 4.84
C PHE A 158 16.95 -0.83 6.02
N ILE A 159 17.12 -2.16 6.04
CA ILE A 159 17.77 -2.90 7.12
C ILE A 159 19.22 -3.19 6.78
N GLY A 160 20.15 -2.68 7.59
CA GLY A 160 21.59 -2.94 7.49
C GLY A 160 22.32 -2.07 6.48
N ASP A 161 23.45 -2.58 5.98
CA ASP A 161 24.30 -1.89 5.01
C ASP A 161 23.96 -2.33 3.59
N MET A 162 23.62 -1.37 2.73
CA MET A 162 23.35 -1.60 1.31
C MET A 162 24.62 -1.78 0.49
N TYR A 163 25.73 -1.19 0.96
CA TYR A 163 27.00 -1.08 0.22
C TYR A 163 27.97 -2.22 0.50
N SER A 164 27.70 -3.07 1.50
CA SER A 164 28.56 -4.19 1.89
C SER A 164 27.75 -5.41 2.35
N LEU A 165 28.34 -6.60 2.18
CA LEU A 165 27.82 -7.85 2.73
C LEU A 165 28.51 -8.26 4.04
N ASP A 166 29.47 -7.47 4.54
CA ASP A 166 30.32 -7.83 5.69
C ASP A 166 29.58 -7.76 7.03
N ALA A 167 28.45 -7.07 7.08
CA ALA A 167 27.61 -6.93 8.26
C ALA A 167 26.19 -7.51 8.02
N PRO A 168 25.43 -7.83 9.08
CA PRO A 168 24.03 -8.21 8.95
C PRO A 168 23.21 -7.14 8.19
N GLY A 169 22.27 -7.58 7.38
CA GLY A 169 21.40 -6.72 6.60
C GLY A 169 20.40 -7.55 5.80
N LEU A 170 19.36 -6.91 5.30
CA LEU A 170 18.35 -7.55 4.46
C LEU A 170 18.09 -6.69 3.21
N GLY A 171 17.31 -5.65 3.36
CA GLY A 171 16.75 -4.83 2.30
C GLY A 171 15.61 -3.98 2.84
N VAL A 172 14.65 -3.64 1.99
CA VAL A 172 13.52 -2.79 2.33
C VAL A 172 12.25 -3.25 1.60
N TYR A 173 11.08 -3.15 2.25
CA TYR A 173 9.81 -3.51 1.66
C TYR A 173 9.10 -2.30 1.00
N HIS A 174 7.92 -2.53 0.45
CA HIS A 174 7.22 -1.59 -0.43
C HIS A 174 6.95 -0.21 0.18
N LYS A 175 6.66 -0.10 1.51
CA LYS A 175 6.27 1.19 2.10
C LYS A 175 7.35 2.27 1.98
N PRO A 176 8.61 2.07 2.44
CA PRO A 176 9.65 3.07 2.25
C PRO A 176 10.02 3.30 0.78
N ILE A 177 9.88 2.29 -0.07
CA ILE A 177 10.10 2.41 -1.52
C ILE A 177 9.04 3.29 -2.15
N LYS A 178 7.76 3.10 -1.80
CA LYS A 178 6.66 3.97 -2.22
C LYS A 178 6.89 5.41 -1.77
N ASP A 179 7.22 5.63 -0.49
CA ASP A 179 7.48 6.96 0.06
C ASP A 179 8.65 7.67 -0.67
N LEU A 180 9.67 6.90 -1.07
CA LEU A 180 10.76 7.43 -1.88
C LEU A 180 10.30 7.74 -3.30
N ALA A 181 9.54 6.86 -3.94
CA ALA A 181 8.99 7.07 -5.29
C ALA A 181 8.10 8.32 -5.37
N GLU A 182 7.29 8.57 -4.34
CA GLU A 182 6.43 9.75 -4.24
C GLU A 182 7.20 11.09 -4.23
N LYS A 183 8.48 11.10 -3.82
CA LYS A 183 9.31 12.31 -3.93
C LYS A 183 9.67 12.64 -5.38
N TYR A 184 9.73 11.64 -6.25
CA TYR A 184 10.08 11.77 -7.66
C TYR A 184 8.87 11.91 -8.56
N LEU A 185 7.74 11.29 -8.20
CA LEU A 185 6.45 11.32 -8.91
C LEU A 185 5.30 11.61 -7.92
N PRO A 186 5.20 12.85 -7.42
CA PRO A 186 4.21 13.21 -6.39
C PRO A 186 2.76 13.00 -6.86
N GLY A 187 2.03 12.14 -6.15
CA GLY A 187 0.62 11.85 -6.41
C GLY A 187 0.34 10.91 -7.59
N ASP A 188 1.38 10.38 -8.23
CA ASP A 188 1.23 9.46 -9.34
C ASP A 188 1.61 8.01 -8.99
N ILE A 189 2.13 7.74 -7.79
CA ILE A 189 2.51 6.39 -7.38
C ILE A 189 1.30 5.58 -6.93
N ILE A 190 1.17 4.38 -7.46
CA ILE A 190 0.12 3.41 -7.11
C ILE A 190 0.73 2.29 -6.29
N ASP A 191 0.18 2.03 -5.11
CA ASP A 191 0.50 0.87 -4.29
C ASP A 191 -0.46 -0.27 -4.66
N LEU A 192 0.08 -1.30 -5.29
CA LEU A 192 -0.65 -2.51 -5.70
C LEU A 192 -0.46 -3.65 -4.68
N THR A 193 0.17 -3.38 -3.54
CA THR A 193 0.44 -4.40 -2.53
C THR A 193 -0.84 -5.04 -2.02
N GLY A 194 -0.90 -6.38 -2.07
CA GLY A 194 -2.07 -7.16 -1.69
C GLY A 194 -3.08 -7.42 -2.82
N SER A 195 -2.87 -6.82 -4.00
CA SER A 195 -3.71 -7.09 -5.19
C SER A 195 -3.54 -8.52 -5.72
N ASP A 196 -4.36 -8.88 -6.70
CA ASP A 196 -4.18 -10.09 -7.49
C ASP A 196 -3.21 -9.86 -8.65
N PHE A 197 -2.59 -10.91 -9.16
CA PHE A 197 -1.64 -10.82 -10.27
C PHE A 197 -2.26 -10.24 -11.55
N THR A 198 -3.57 -10.41 -11.71
CA THR A 198 -4.36 -9.80 -12.80
C THR A 198 -4.30 -8.28 -12.79
N GLU A 199 -4.22 -7.66 -11.61
CA GLU A 199 -4.08 -6.20 -11.49
C GLU A 199 -2.72 -5.74 -12.02
N LEU A 200 -1.65 -6.49 -11.76
CA LEU A 200 -0.33 -6.23 -12.34
C LEU A 200 -0.38 -6.29 -13.87
N LYS A 201 -1.06 -7.32 -14.43
CA LYS A 201 -1.27 -7.45 -15.89
C LYS A 201 -2.05 -6.29 -16.47
N THR A 202 -2.99 -5.72 -15.73
CA THR A 202 -3.76 -4.54 -16.16
C THR A 202 -2.81 -3.35 -16.36
N HIS A 203 -1.95 -3.05 -15.40
CA HIS A 203 -0.98 -1.97 -15.50
C HIS A 203 0.06 -2.21 -16.60
N LEU A 204 0.57 -3.42 -16.73
CA LEU A 204 1.46 -3.80 -17.83
C LEU A 204 0.79 -3.60 -19.19
N SER A 205 -0.49 -3.96 -19.32
CA SER A 205 -1.28 -3.76 -20.54
C SER A 205 -1.50 -2.28 -20.89
N ASP A 206 -1.49 -1.42 -19.88
CA ASP A 206 -1.55 0.05 -20.00
C ASP A 206 -0.17 0.69 -20.25
N GLY A 207 0.87 -0.12 -20.33
CA GLY A 207 2.23 0.36 -20.63
C GLY A 207 3.05 0.74 -19.39
N GLN A 208 2.63 0.36 -18.20
CA GLN A 208 3.32 0.66 -16.94
C GLN A 208 4.01 -0.58 -16.40
N PRO A 209 5.35 -0.60 -16.28
CA PRO A 209 6.07 -1.67 -15.60
C PRO A 209 5.78 -1.65 -14.09
N VAL A 210 5.96 -2.78 -13.43
CA VAL A 210 5.61 -2.95 -12.01
C VAL A 210 6.85 -3.37 -11.22
N TRP A 211 7.21 -2.56 -10.22
CA TRP A 211 8.20 -2.92 -9.21
C TRP A 211 7.58 -3.93 -8.24
N VAL A 212 8.29 -5.01 -7.93
CA VAL A 212 7.82 -6.05 -7.01
C VAL A 212 8.92 -6.57 -6.09
N ILE A 213 8.52 -7.13 -4.93
CA ILE A 213 9.33 -8.03 -4.14
C ILE A 213 8.98 -9.48 -4.49
N THR A 214 9.98 -10.25 -4.83
CA THR A 214 9.94 -11.68 -5.11
C THR A 214 11.10 -12.37 -4.38
N ASN A 215 11.60 -13.48 -4.88
CA ASN A 215 12.82 -14.12 -4.39
C ASN A 215 13.75 -14.50 -5.55
N THR A 216 15.02 -14.75 -5.23
CA THR A 216 16.08 -15.06 -6.24
C THR A 216 15.88 -16.38 -6.98
N ALA A 217 14.92 -17.22 -6.57
CA ALA A 217 14.59 -18.47 -7.26
C ALA A 217 13.42 -18.31 -8.23
N TYR A 218 12.68 -17.19 -8.17
CA TYR A 218 11.47 -16.90 -8.96
C TYR A 218 10.42 -18.01 -8.91
N GLN A 219 10.34 -18.69 -7.78
CA GLN A 219 9.38 -19.75 -7.47
C GLN A 219 9.17 -19.84 -5.96
N LYS A 220 8.12 -20.55 -5.55
CA LYS A 220 7.85 -20.77 -4.12
C LYS A 220 9.04 -21.45 -3.42
N LEU A 221 9.46 -20.85 -2.31
CA LEU A 221 10.52 -21.40 -1.46
C LEU A 221 9.97 -22.36 -0.40
N SER A 222 10.80 -23.34 0.00
CA SER A 222 10.54 -24.14 1.21
C SER A 222 10.49 -23.24 2.45
N PRO A 223 9.64 -23.54 3.47
CA PRO A 223 9.63 -22.83 4.74
C PRO A 223 11.00 -22.73 5.43
N ASP A 224 11.92 -23.66 5.18
CA ASP A 224 13.27 -23.67 5.76
C ASP A 224 14.14 -22.47 5.34
N TYR A 225 13.76 -21.76 4.28
CA TYR A 225 14.41 -20.52 3.86
C TYR A 225 13.95 -19.30 4.64
N PHE A 226 12.94 -19.44 5.51
CA PHE A 226 12.38 -18.33 6.27
C PHE A 226 12.80 -18.37 7.73
N GLN A 227 12.89 -17.20 8.32
CA GLN A 227 13.12 -17.02 9.76
C GLN A 227 12.33 -15.84 10.29
N THR A 228 11.92 -15.92 11.54
CA THR A 228 11.22 -14.81 12.21
C THR A 228 12.23 -13.92 12.94
N TRP A 229 12.12 -12.61 12.70
CA TRP A 229 12.79 -11.58 13.49
C TRP A 229 11.80 -10.93 14.45
N GLU A 230 12.27 -10.64 15.66
CA GLU A 230 11.58 -9.75 16.60
C GLU A 230 11.98 -8.31 16.27
N THR A 231 10.99 -7.44 16.02
CA THR A 231 11.24 -6.03 15.67
C THR A 231 10.46 -5.09 16.56
N PRO A 232 10.80 -3.80 16.65
CA PRO A 232 10.02 -2.82 17.40
C PRO A 232 8.56 -2.71 16.93
N SER A 233 8.30 -2.97 15.65
CA SER A 233 6.95 -2.94 15.04
C SER A 233 6.22 -4.29 15.07
N GLY A 234 6.77 -5.29 15.77
CA GLY A 234 6.25 -6.65 15.87
C GLY A 234 7.08 -7.66 15.09
N PRO A 235 6.79 -8.97 15.25
CA PRO A 235 7.56 -10.01 14.56
C PRO A 235 7.33 -9.94 13.05
N VAL A 236 8.38 -10.25 12.29
CA VAL A 236 8.34 -10.34 10.83
C VAL A 236 9.04 -11.60 10.35
N GLU A 237 8.42 -12.31 9.42
CA GLU A 237 9.06 -13.44 8.73
C GLU A 237 9.83 -12.90 7.52
N ILE A 238 11.10 -13.27 7.41
CA ILE A 238 11.99 -12.84 6.34
C ILE A 238 12.71 -14.03 5.70
N THR A 239 13.21 -13.81 4.50
CA THR A 239 14.16 -14.73 3.85
C THR A 239 15.33 -13.93 3.26
N TYR A 240 16.55 -14.45 3.38
CA TYR A 240 17.72 -13.89 2.68
C TYR A 240 17.73 -14.20 1.17
N LYS A 241 16.68 -14.88 0.68
CA LYS A 241 16.41 -15.03 -0.76
C LYS A 241 15.53 -13.90 -1.30
N GLU A 242 15.11 -12.96 -0.44
CA GLU A 242 14.38 -11.78 -0.87
C GLU A 242 15.08 -11.08 -2.04
N HIS A 243 14.32 -10.66 -3.03
CA HIS A 243 14.80 -9.99 -4.21
C HIS A 243 13.72 -9.07 -4.81
N SER A 244 14.16 -7.95 -5.37
CA SER A 244 13.29 -7.04 -6.09
C SER A 244 13.65 -6.98 -7.56
N VAL A 245 12.63 -6.97 -8.43
CA VAL A 245 12.76 -6.81 -9.87
C VAL A 245 11.73 -5.84 -10.41
N LEU A 246 11.93 -5.37 -11.64
CA LEU A 246 10.94 -4.61 -12.39
C LEU A 246 10.26 -5.52 -13.42
N ILE A 247 8.98 -5.87 -13.23
CA ILE A 247 8.22 -6.62 -14.24
C ILE A 247 8.00 -5.71 -15.44
N THR A 248 8.38 -6.21 -16.62
CA THR A 248 8.29 -5.49 -17.90
C THR A 248 7.29 -6.12 -18.86
N GLY A 249 6.77 -7.31 -18.54
CA GLY A 249 5.81 -7.95 -19.42
C GLY A 249 5.40 -9.36 -18.99
N TYR A 250 4.57 -9.96 -19.82
CA TYR A 250 4.11 -11.34 -19.68
C TYR A 250 3.58 -11.87 -21.02
N ASP A 251 3.51 -13.19 -21.13
CA ASP A 251 2.73 -13.93 -22.13
C ASP A 251 1.90 -15.03 -21.44
N SER A 252 1.49 -16.06 -22.16
CA SER A 252 0.72 -17.19 -21.62
C SER A 252 1.54 -18.12 -20.71
N GLU A 253 2.88 -18.09 -20.79
CA GLU A 253 3.77 -19.04 -20.11
C GLU A 253 4.74 -18.36 -19.14
N TYR A 254 5.15 -17.11 -19.45
CA TYR A 254 6.23 -16.42 -18.75
C TYR A 254 5.86 -15.03 -18.28
N VAL A 255 6.52 -14.62 -17.19
CA VAL A 255 6.69 -13.23 -16.77
C VAL A 255 8.07 -12.76 -17.21
N TYR A 256 8.14 -11.56 -17.79
CA TYR A 256 9.39 -10.89 -18.20
C TYR A 256 9.71 -9.78 -17.19
N PHE A 257 10.97 -9.65 -16.82
CA PHE A 257 11.39 -8.64 -15.85
C PHE A 257 12.85 -8.23 -16.05
N ASN A 258 13.20 -7.03 -15.66
CA ASN A 258 14.58 -6.57 -15.56
C ASN A 258 15.11 -6.92 -14.16
N ASP A 259 16.21 -7.66 -14.14
CA ASP A 259 16.83 -8.18 -12.91
C ASP A 259 18.07 -7.33 -12.53
N PRO A 260 17.99 -6.53 -11.46
CA PRO A 260 19.11 -5.66 -11.05
C PRO A 260 20.32 -6.45 -10.55
N LEU A 261 20.16 -7.70 -10.08
CA LEU A 261 21.25 -8.53 -9.58
C LEU A 261 22.15 -9.03 -10.70
N THR A 262 21.57 -9.39 -11.83
CA THR A 262 22.31 -9.86 -13.00
C THR A 262 22.52 -8.78 -14.06
N GLY A 263 21.78 -7.68 -13.99
CA GLY A 263 21.76 -6.65 -15.04
C GLY A 263 21.00 -7.09 -16.29
N GLU A 264 20.36 -8.27 -16.27
CA GLU A 264 19.68 -8.85 -17.42
C GLU A 264 18.36 -8.14 -17.70
N LYS A 265 18.18 -7.70 -18.95
CA LYS A 265 16.94 -7.11 -19.44
C LYS A 265 16.00 -8.20 -19.94
N ASN A 266 14.72 -8.08 -19.59
CA ASN A 266 13.68 -9.01 -20.01
C ASN A 266 14.01 -10.49 -19.69
N LYS A 267 14.66 -10.72 -18.58
CA LYS A 267 14.79 -12.07 -18.00
C LYS A 267 13.40 -12.66 -17.81
N LYS A 268 13.25 -13.98 -17.94
CA LYS A 268 11.94 -14.60 -17.84
C LYS A 268 11.91 -15.75 -16.82
N ALA A 269 10.75 -15.93 -16.21
CA ALA A 269 10.45 -17.08 -15.36
C ALA A 269 9.04 -17.60 -15.68
N PRO A 270 8.75 -18.91 -15.47
CA PRO A 270 7.40 -19.44 -15.60
C PRO A 270 6.42 -18.64 -14.73
N ILE A 271 5.27 -18.25 -15.32
CA ILE A 271 4.33 -17.32 -14.70
C ILE A 271 3.78 -17.84 -13.37
N ASP A 272 3.40 -19.12 -13.31
CA ASP A 272 2.85 -19.71 -12.08
C ASP A 272 3.87 -19.71 -10.94
N GLY A 273 5.12 -20.08 -11.22
CA GLY A 273 6.19 -20.07 -10.22
C GLY A 273 6.52 -18.66 -9.73
N PHE A 274 6.56 -17.68 -10.64
CA PHE A 274 6.81 -16.29 -10.30
C PHE A 274 5.70 -15.71 -9.45
N GLU A 275 4.42 -15.96 -9.80
CA GLU A 275 3.27 -15.53 -9.03
C GLU A 275 3.29 -16.14 -7.62
N GLU A 276 3.56 -17.46 -7.48
CA GLU A 276 3.71 -18.10 -6.17
C GLU A 276 4.81 -17.47 -5.33
N ALA A 277 5.96 -17.13 -5.93
CA ALA A 277 7.06 -16.43 -5.26
C ALA A 277 6.62 -15.04 -4.77
N TRP A 278 5.98 -14.25 -5.64
CA TRP A 278 5.48 -12.93 -5.30
C TRP A 278 4.40 -12.96 -4.21
N VAL A 279 3.46 -13.91 -4.29
CA VAL A 279 2.45 -14.14 -3.24
C VAL A 279 3.10 -14.48 -1.90
N GLN A 280 4.09 -15.37 -1.91
CA GLN A 280 4.83 -15.78 -0.71
C GLN A 280 5.59 -14.60 -0.07
N MET A 281 6.05 -13.64 -0.88
CA MET A 281 6.71 -12.41 -0.42
C MET A 281 5.72 -11.27 -0.07
N GLY A 282 4.44 -11.58 0.10
CA GLY A 282 3.42 -10.65 0.60
C GLY A 282 2.77 -9.79 -0.48
N ARG A 283 2.81 -10.20 -1.74
CA ARG A 283 2.19 -9.51 -2.89
C ARG A 283 2.61 -8.04 -2.99
N GLN A 284 3.87 -7.72 -2.66
CA GLN A 284 4.36 -6.36 -2.64
C GLN A 284 4.61 -5.85 -4.06
N ALA A 285 3.96 -4.75 -4.42
CA ALA A 285 4.06 -4.17 -5.75
C ALA A 285 3.75 -2.68 -5.75
N ILE A 286 4.47 -1.90 -6.55
CA ILE A 286 4.15 -0.51 -6.87
C ILE A 286 4.30 -0.24 -8.36
N THR A 287 3.53 0.72 -8.85
CA THR A 287 3.67 1.27 -10.19
C THR A 287 3.32 2.76 -10.17
N TYR A 288 3.11 3.37 -11.33
CA TYR A 288 2.73 4.77 -11.43
C TYR A 288 1.56 4.96 -12.40
N LEU A 289 0.88 6.10 -12.30
CA LEU A 289 -0.15 6.52 -13.27
C LEU A 289 0.53 7.08 -14.53
N SER A 290 0.16 6.58 -15.73
CA SER A 290 0.48 7.26 -16.99
C SER A 290 -0.31 8.58 -17.04
N ARG A 291 0.38 9.66 -17.39
CA ARG A 291 -0.22 10.97 -17.67
C ARG A 291 -0.59 11.11 -19.12
#